data_c1e640abe80c6e3e28b1e54124aafa58
#
_entry.id   c1e640abe80c6e3e28b1e54124aafa58
#
_cell.length_a   1.000
_cell.length_b   1.000
_cell.length_c   1.000
_cell.angle_alpha   90.00
_cell.angle_beta   90.00
_cell.angle_gamma   90.00
#
_symmetry.space_group_name_H-M   'P 1'
#
loop_
_entity.id
_entity.type
_entity.pdbx_description
1 polymer ?
#
loop_
_entity_poly.entity_id
_entity_poly.type
_entity_poly.pdbx_seq_one_letter_code
_entity_poly.pdbx_strand_id
1 'polypeptide(L)'
;MALYSPGNMITVHKTITFDGTAGLGLAGTAVPIFTVTGEVLVVALVPFCTTLLTESGATATLALGVTGSTALFIAATNSVDIDANEFWVDTTPDANGIALPAALKDIVITDNIIATPAVTNTATGVIRFDLVYIPLSTDGAVVAS
;
A
#
# COMPACT_ATOMS: atom_id res chain seq x y z
N MET A 1 -18.97 -4.44 -22.47
CA MET A 1 -19.14 -3.70 -21.20
C MET A 1 -17.84 -2.98 -20.85
N ALA A 2 -17.92 -1.73 -20.46
CA ALA A 2 -16.74 -1.00 -20.03
C ALA A 2 -16.33 -1.44 -18.61
N LEU A 3 -15.07 -1.86 -18.40
CA LEU A 3 -14.55 -2.24 -17.08
C LEU A 3 -14.59 -1.07 -16.09
N TYR A 4 -14.30 0.15 -16.58
CA TYR A 4 -14.19 1.34 -15.74
C TYR A 4 -15.54 2.10 -15.62
N SER A 5 -16.64 1.40 -15.75
CA SER A 5 -17.96 1.99 -15.45
C SER A 5 -18.03 2.36 -13.96
N PRO A 6 -18.53 3.57 -13.62
CA PRO A 6 -18.65 3.98 -12.20
C PRO A 6 -19.42 2.98 -11.32
N GLY A 7 -20.41 2.25 -11.89
CA GLY A 7 -21.17 1.23 -11.17
C GLY A 7 -20.37 -0.02 -10.79
N ASN A 8 -19.20 -0.25 -11.41
CA ASN A 8 -18.36 -1.41 -11.14
C ASN A 8 -17.22 -1.10 -10.16
N MET A 9 -16.90 0.18 -9.95
CA MET A 9 -15.78 0.59 -9.13
C MET A 9 -16.19 0.71 -7.67
N ILE A 10 -15.37 0.13 -6.79
CA ILE A 10 -15.55 0.18 -5.34
C ILE A 10 -14.31 0.81 -4.74
N THR A 11 -14.48 1.73 -3.80
CA THR A 11 -13.39 2.39 -3.10
C THR A 11 -13.33 1.91 -1.66
N VAL A 12 -12.13 1.54 -1.20
CA VAL A 12 -11.86 1.21 0.20
C VAL A 12 -10.64 1.98 0.70
N HIS A 13 -10.61 2.25 1.99
CA HIS A 13 -9.55 3.05 2.63
C HIS A 13 -9.01 2.33 3.85
N LYS A 14 -7.71 2.49 4.10
CA LYS A 14 -7.06 2.05 5.34
C LYS A 14 -5.98 3.05 5.73
N THR A 15 -5.98 3.45 6.99
CA THR A 15 -4.91 4.25 7.59
C THR A 15 -4.09 3.37 8.51
N ILE A 16 -2.78 3.35 8.31
CA ILE A 16 -1.82 2.65 9.17
C ILE A 16 -1.03 3.68 9.96
N THR A 17 -1.07 3.54 11.28
CA THR A 17 -0.20 4.26 12.20
C THR A 17 0.92 3.31 12.63
N PHE A 18 2.15 3.60 12.17
CA PHE A 18 3.31 2.80 12.52
C PHE A 18 3.76 3.08 13.95
N ASP A 19 4.17 2.04 14.66
CA ASP A 19 4.70 2.14 16.05
C ASP A 19 5.88 1.19 16.28
N GLY A 20 6.36 0.52 15.23
CA GLY A 20 7.49 -0.40 15.28
C GLY A 20 7.18 -1.78 15.86
N THR A 21 5.92 -2.07 16.18
CA THR A 21 5.51 -3.38 16.69
C THR A 21 5.08 -4.34 15.57
N ALA A 22 4.86 -5.60 15.91
CA ALA A 22 4.43 -6.64 14.97
C ALA A 22 3.11 -6.25 14.28
N GLY A 23 3.13 -6.22 12.96
CA GLY A 23 2.00 -5.77 12.13
C GLY A 23 1.86 -4.26 12.00
N LEU A 24 2.68 -3.48 12.69
CA LEU A 24 2.68 -2.01 12.64
C LEU A 24 4.09 -1.42 12.52
N GLY A 25 4.97 -2.10 11.78
CA GLY A 25 6.28 -1.56 11.42
C GLY A 25 7.49 -2.39 11.87
N LEU A 26 7.30 -3.50 12.61
CA LEU A 26 8.40 -4.40 12.98
C LEU A 26 9.05 -5.00 11.72
N ALA A 27 10.34 -4.85 11.59
CA ALA A 27 11.11 -5.38 10.47
C ALA A 27 10.90 -6.90 10.31
N GLY A 28 10.68 -7.33 9.07
CA GLY A 28 10.45 -8.73 8.73
C GLY A 28 9.02 -9.22 9.01
N THR A 29 8.13 -8.37 9.51
CA THR A 29 6.73 -8.71 9.75
C THR A 29 5.82 -7.88 8.86
N ALA A 30 4.95 -8.55 8.10
CA ALA A 30 4.02 -7.88 7.20
C ALA A 30 3.05 -6.98 7.98
N VAL A 31 2.76 -5.80 7.42
CA VAL A 31 1.71 -4.89 7.88
C VAL A 31 0.48 -5.15 7.01
N PRO A 32 -0.60 -5.74 7.55
CA PRO A 32 -1.81 -6.00 6.77
C PRO A 32 -2.51 -4.68 6.45
N ILE A 33 -2.83 -4.47 5.16
CA ILE A 33 -3.52 -3.26 4.71
C ILE A 33 -4.92 -3.60 4.22
N PHE A 34 -5.04 -4.51 3.27
CA PHE A 34 -6.33 -4.97 2.76
C PHE A 34 -6.38 -6.50 2.67
N THR A 35 -7.51 -7.05 3.08
CA THR A 35 -7.83 -8.47 2.88
C THR A 35 -8.58 -8.62 1.57
N VAL A 36 -8.08 -9.48 0.69
CA VAL A 36 -8.62 -9.75 -0.64
C VAL A 36 -9.25 -11.13 -0.67
N THR A 37 -10.47 -11.23 -1.20
CA THR A 37 -11.16 -12.49 -1.46
C THR A 37 -11.42 -12.60 -2.95
N GLY A 38 -11.25 -13.79 -3.51
CA GLY A 38 -11.43 -14.01 -4.94
C GLY A 38 -10.46 -13.22 -5.81
N GLU A 39 -10.90 -12.87 -7.01
CA GLU A 39 -10.11 -12.11 -7.98
C GLU A 39 -10.63 -10.69 -8.08
N VAL A 40 -9.72 -9.72 -8.00
CA VAL A 40 -10.06 -8.30 -8.16
C VAL A 40 -9.08 -7.60 -9.09
N LEU A 41 -9.58 -6.62 -9.84
CA LEU A 41 -8.76 -5.70 -10.60
C LEU A 41 -8.52 -4.45 -9.74
N VAL A 42 -7.28 -4.19 -9.37
CA VAL A 42 -6.87 -2.93 -8.76
C VAL A 42 -6.86 -1.87 -9.86
N VAL A 43 -7.81 -0.96 -9.83
CA VAL A 43 -7.88 0.16 -10.78
C VAL A 43 -6.84 1.22 -10.43
N ALA A 44 -6.73 1.53 -9.13
CA ALA A 44 -5.74 2.46 -8.59
C ALA A 44 -5.48 2.17 -7.12
N LEU A 45 -4.23 2.23 -6.71
CA LEU A 45 -3.81 2.17 -5.29
C LEU A 45 -2.94 3.40 -5.03
N VAL A 46 -3.35 4.23 -4.06
CA VAL A 46 -2.71 5.51 -3.78
C VAL A 46 -2.34 5.60 -2.30
N PRO A 47 -1.09 5.29 -1.93
CA PRO A 47 -0.56 5.59 -0.60
C PRO A 47 -0.26 7.08 -0.46
N PHE A 48 -0.75 7.68 0.62
CA PHE A 48 -0.49 9.08 0.97
C PHE A 48 0.01 9.18 2.40
N CYS A 49 1.19 9.74 2.59
CA CYS A 49 1.78 9.94 3.90
C CYS A 49 1.20 11.19 4.56
N THR A 50 0.56 11.04 5.71
CA THR A 50 0.00 12.17 6.48
C THR A 50 0.92 12.61 7.61
N THR A 51 1.75 11.70 8.13
CA THR A 51 2.76 11.99 9.15
C THR A 51 4.05 11.28 8.75
N LEU A 52 5.15 12.01 8.69
CA LEU A 52 6.44 11.49 8.24
C LEU A 52 6.81 10.18 8.96
N LEU A 53 7.45 9.27 8.24
CA LEU A 53 7.92 8.02 8.82
C LEU A 53 9.28 8.23 9.49
N THR A 54 9.49 7.53 10.59
CA THR A 54 10.78 7.45 11.27
C THR A 54 11.22 5.99 11.44
N GLU A 55 12.48 5.80 11.75
CA GLU A 55 13.09 4.48 11.92
C GLU A 55 13.72 4.31 13.29
N SER A 56 13.88 3.06 13.74
CA SER A 56 14.41 2.76 15.10
C SER A 56 15.92 2.57 15.15
N GLY A 57 16.64 2.86 14.07
CA GLY A 57 18.09 2.61 14.03
C GLY A 57 18.67 2.90 12.66
N ALA A 58 19.43 1.95 12.11
CA ALA A 58 19.93 2.05 10.75
C ALA A 58 18.77 2.02 9.75
N THR A 59 19.00 2.44 8.52
CA THR A 59 18.01 2.61 7.46
C THR A 59 16.92 1.54 7.43
N ALA A 60 15.69 1.90 7.80
CA ALA A 60 14.52 1.07 7.58
C ALA A 60 14.03 1.22 6.15
N THR A 61 13.51 0.15 5.57
CA THR A 61 12.85 0.19 4.26
C THR A 61 11.42 -0.30 4.35
N LEU A 62 10.57 0.21 3.48
CA LEU A 62 9.17 -0.19 3.37
C LEU A 62 8.87 -0.51 1.89
N ALA A 63 8.31 -1.69 1.63
CA ALA A 63 7.82 -2.09 0.31
C ALA A 63 6.32 -2.30 0.36
N LEU A 64 5.64 -2.17 -0.77
CA LEU A 64 4.20 -2.40 -0.90
C LEU A 64 3.94 -3.47 -1.96
N GLY A 65 3.17 -4.47 -1.59
CA GLY A 65 2.84 -5.56 -2.50
C GLY A 65 1.72 -6.43 -1.98
N VAL A 66 1.76 -7.68 -2.38
CA VAL A 66 0.83 -8.72 -1.92
C VAL A 66 1.61 -9.84 -1.23
N THR A 67 0.91 -10.72 -0.51
CA THR A 67 1.54 -11.77 0.28
C THR A 67 2.54 -12.62 -0.53
N GLY A 68 2.22 -12.94 -1.77
CA GLY A 68 3.10 -13.72 -2.66
C GLY A 68 4.16 -12.91 -3.41
N SER A 69 4.07 -11.55 -3.41
CA SER A 69 5.00 -10.66 -4.10
C SER A 69 5.06 -9.32 -3.37
N THR A 70 5.95 -9.22 -2.39
CA THR A 70 5.97 -8.13 -1.39
C THR A 70 6.32 -6.76 -1.94
N ALA A 71 6.84 -6.67 -3.15
CA ALA A 71 7.18 -5.43 -3.85
C ALA A 71 6.43 -5.27 -5.18
N LEU A 72 5.26 -5.93 -5.33
CA LEU A 72 4.48 -5.88 -6.56
C LEU A 72 4.11 -4.45 -6.96
N PHE A 73 3.75 -3.61 -5.99
CA PHE A 73 3.31 -2.25 -6.22
C PHE A 73 4.43 -1.22 -6.09
N ILE A 74 5.21 -1.28 -5.01
CA ILE A 74 6.30 -0.33 -4.75
C ILE A 74 7.49 -1.10 -4.19
N ALA A 75 8.66 -0.92 -4.83
CA ALA A 75 9.92 -1.47 -4.36
C ALA A 75 10.32 -0.88 -3.00
N ALA A 76 11.24 -1.54 -2.30
CA ALA A 76 11.74 -1.08 -1.01
C ALA A 76 12.22 0.37 -1.09
N THR A 77 11.59 1.22 -0.30
CA THR A 77 11.84 2.67 -0.19
C THR A 77 12.37 2.95 1.21
N ASN A 78 13.36 3.80 1.36
CA ASN A 78 13.80 4.22 2.69
C ASN A 78 12.63 4.88 3.43
N SER A 79 12.33 4.43 4.63
CA SER A 79 11.18 4.95 5.39
C SER A 79 11.32 6.46 5.66
N VAL A 80 12.53 6.94 5.93
CA VAL A 80 12.78 8.37 6.20
C VAL A 80 12.67 9.28 4.98
N ASP A 81 12.57 8.70 3.77
CA ASP A 81 12.33 9.47 2.55
C ASP A 81 10.84 9.66 2.26
N ILE A 82 9.96 9.09 3.12
CA ILE A 82 8.51 9.21 2.99
C ILE A 82 8.04 10.28 3.98
N ASP A 83 7.95 11.51 3.49
CA ASP A 83 7.63 12.68 4.30
C ASP A 83 6.12 12.97 4.36
N ALA A 84 5.75 13.83 5.30
CA ALA A 84 4.36 14.25 5.45
C ALA A 84 3.87 15.02 4.20
N ASN A 85 2.64 14.74 3.80
CA ASN A 85 1.97 15.31 2.62
C ASN A 85 2.57 14.88 1.27
N GLU A 86 3.19 13.70 1.24
CA GLU A 86 3.72 13.09 0.02
C GLU A 86 2.92 11.86 -0.39
N PHE A 87 2.85 11.65 -1.71
CA PHE A 87 2.38 10.40 -2.30
C PHE A 87 3.55 9.43 -2.41
N TRP A 88 3.42 8.29 -1.72
CA TRP A 88 4.41 7.22 -1.82
C TRP A 88 3.97 6.25 -2.92
N VAL A 89 4.33 6.55 -4.16
CA VAL A 89 3.95 5.74 -5.33
C VAL A 89 5.13 5.04 -6.01
N ASP A 90 6.33 5.40 -5.63
CA ASP A 90 7.58 4.79 -6.06
C ASP A 90 8.66 5.01 -4.98
N THR A 91 9.93 4.74 -5.31
CA THR A 91 11.04 4.91 -4.37
C THR A 91 11.44 6.37 -4.13
N THR A 92 10.79 7.31 -4.81
CA THR A 92 11.00 8.76 -4.65
C THR A 92 9.66 9.45 -4.45
N PRO A 93 9.13 9.47 -3.21
CA PRO A 93 7.84 10.08 -2.92
C PRO A 93 7.74 11.53 -3.37
N ASP A 94 6.55 11.96 -3.79
CA ASP A 94 6.30 13.27 -4.36
C ASP A 94 5.18 14.02 -3.65
N ALA A 95 5.41 15.32 -3.40
CA ALA A 95 4.39 16.23 -2.90
C ALA A 95 3.54 16.82 -4.05
N ASN A 96 2.35 17.32 -3.71
CA ASN A 96 1.47 18.13 -4.57
C ASN A 96 0.80 17.41 -5.75
N GLY A 97 1.23 16.23 -6.11
CA GLY A 97 0.60 15.46 -7.19
C GLY A 97 1.61 14.69 -8.02
N ILE A 98 1.20 13.54 -8.50
CA ILE A 98 2.01 12.61 -9.28
C ILE A 98 1.12 11.79 -10.21
N ALA A 99 1.61 11.48 -11.39
CA ALA A 99 0.98 10.45 -12.23
C ALA A 99 1.24 9.07 -11.62
N LEU A 100 0.20 8.25 -11.46
CA LEU A 100 0.37 6.90 -10.93
C LEU A 100 1.24 6.06 -11.85
N PRO A 101 2.31 5.44 -11.33
CA PRO A 101 3.06 4.43 -12.06
C PRO A 101 2.19 3.25 -12.50
N ALA A 102 2.60 2.57 -13.56
CA ALA A 102 1.88 1.40 -14.08
C ALA A 102 1.71 0.29 -13.03
N ALA A 103 2.61 0.17 -12.07
CA ALA A 103 2.54 -0.83 -11.00
C ALA A 103 1.43 -0.57 -9.97
N LEU A 104 0.82 0.62 -9.95
CA LEU A 104 -0.24 0.99 -9.00
C LEU A 104 -1.63 1.09 -9.65
N LYS A 105 -1.77 0.64 -10.88
CA LYS A 105 -3.05 0.67 -11.60
C LYS A 105 -3.17 -0.50 -12.56
N ASP A 106 -4.41 -0.92 -12.80
CA ASP A 106 -4.74 -1.97 -13.78
C ASP A 106 -4.02 -3.31 -13.49
N ILE A 107 -3.95 -3.69 -12.21
CA ILE A 107 -3.29 -4.91 -11.72
C ILE A 107 -4.35 -5.89 -11.21
N VAL A 108 -4.32 -7.13 -11.70
CA VAL A 108 -5.18 -8.21 -11.18
C VAL A 108 -4.46 -8.90 -10.02
N ILE A 109 -5.15 -9.04 -8.89
CA ILE A 109 -4.63 -9.72 -7.70
C ILE A 109 -5.63 -10.71 -7.11
N THR A 110 -5.10 -11.67 -6.36
CA THR A 110 -5.86 -12.64 -5.55
C THR A 110 -5.39 -12.69 -4.11
N ASP A 111 -4.24 -12.09 -3.81
CA ASP A 111 -3.61 -12.11 -2.49
C ASP A 111 -3.87 -10.80 -1.72
N ASN A 112 -3.74 -10.87 -0.41
CA ASN A 112 -3.86 -9.72 0.48
C ASN A 112 -2.80 -8.67 0.19
N ILE A 113 -3.18 -7.39 0.28
CA ILE A 113 -2.26 -6.27 0.13
C ILE A 113 -1.59 -6.00 1.47
N ILE A 114 -0.25 -5.96 1.45
CA ILE A 114 0.59 -5.78 2.63
C ILE A 114 1.70 -4.76 2.37
N ALA A 115 2.15 -4.09 3.42
CA ALA A 115 3.44 -3.42 3.43
C ALA A 115 4.47 -4.28 4.17
N THR A 116 5.73 -4.23 3.75
CA THR A 116 6.80 -5.06 4.34
C THR A 116 7.94 -4.17 4.81
N PRO A 117 8.02 -3.89 6.12
CA PRO A 117 9.17 -3.25 6.73
C PRO A 117 10.37 -4.21 6.75
N ALA A 118 11.56 -3.68 6.47
CA ALA A 118 12.80 -4.47 6.49
C ALA A 118 13.99 -3.65 7.01
N VAL A 119 15.08 -4.33 7.28
CA VAL A 119 16.35 -3.85 7.85
C VAL A 119 16.18 -3.46 9.32
N THR A 120 15.48 -2.37 9.61
CA THR A 120 15.08 -2.00 10.97
C THR A 120 13.58 -1.61 10.98
N ASN A 121 13.06 -1.29 12.16
CA ASN A 121 11.63 -1.00 12.28
C ASN A 121 11.29 0.37 11.69
N THR A 122 10.16 0.46 11.00
CA THR A 122 9.46 1.73 10.78
C THR A 122 8.77 2.09 12.10
N ALA A 123 9.34 3.05 12.82
CA ALA A 123 9.06 3.28 14.24
C ALA A 123 7.85 4.18 14.48
N THR A 124 7.62 5.18 13.64
CA THR A 124 6.46 6.07 13.72
C THR A 124 6.04 6.55 12.34
N GLY A 125 4.91 7.21 12.26
CA GLY A 125 4.37 7.82 11.05
C GLY A 125 3.02 7.27 10.67
N VAL A 126 2.37 7.90 9.70
CA VAL A 126 1.01 7.52 9.27
C VAL A 126 0.93 7.56 7.76
N ILE A 127 0.47 6.46 7.16
CA ILE A 127 0.13 6.39 5.74
C ILE A 127 -1.34 6.01 5.59
N ARG A 128 -2.07 6.75 4.76
CA ARG A 128 -3.40 6.39 4.30
C ARG A 128 -3.29 5.70 2.95
N PHE A 129 -3.95 4.56 2.81
CA PHE A 129 -4.03 3.79 1.57
C PHE A 129 -5.44 3.90 1.01
N ASP A 130 -5.56 4.44 -0.19
CA ASP A 130 -6.83 4.57 -0.92
C ASP A 130 -6.80 3.60 -2.10
N LEU A 131 -7.76 2.68 -2.17
CA LEU A 131 -7.84 1.66 -3.19
C LEU A 131 -9.16 1.76 -3.94
N VAL A 132 -9.09 1.77 -5.27
CA VAL A 132 -10.25 1.60 -6.15
C VAL A 132 -10.09 0.26 -6.86
N TYR A 133 -11.12 -0.59 -6.81
CA TYR A 133 -11.07 -1.91 -7.42
C TYR A 133 -12.38 -2.30 -8.09
N ILE A 134 -12.30 -3.32 -8.96
CA ILE A 134 -13.44 -3.97 -9.61
C ILE A 134 -13.38 -5.46 -9.27
N PRO A 135 -14.45 -6.06 -8.68
CA PRO A 135 -14.54 -7.52 -8.54
C PRO A 135 -14.52 -8.20 -9.91
N LEU A 136 -13.70 -9.24 -10.07
CA LEU A 136 -13.64 -10.06 -11.30
C LEU A 136 -14.31 -11.42 -11.11
N SER A 137 -14.14 -12.05 -9.95
CA SER A 137 -14.89 -13.25 -9.57
C SER A 137 -16.18 -12.88 -8.82
N THR A 138 -17.10 -13.83 -8.73
CA THR A 138 -18.39 -13.62 -8.01
C THR A 138 -18.20 -13.34 -6.52
N ASP A 139 -17.11 -13.80 -5.93
CA ASP A 139 -16.72 -13.58 -4.56
C ASP A 139 -15.66 -12.49 -4.40
N GLY A 140 -15.27 -11.82 -5.49
CA GLY A 140 -14.23 -10.79 -5.49
C GLY A 140 -14.58 -9.65 -4.56
N ALA A 141 -13.73 -9.41 -3.55
CA ALA A 141 -13.94 -8.35 -2.56
C ALA A 141 -12.62 -7.90 -1.93
N VAL A 142 -12.57 -6.65 -1.51
CA VAL A 142 -11.48 -6.08 -0.72
C VAL A 142 -12.05 -5.36 0.48
N VAL A 143 -11.51 -5.65 1.65
CA VAL A 143 -11.87 -4.97 2.91
C VAL A 143 -10.61 -4.50 3.63
N ALA A 144 -10.72 -3.42 4.39
CA ALA A 144 -9.63 -2.97 5.26
C ALA A 144 -9.31 -4.04 6.31
N SER A 145 -8.03 -4.37 6.46
CA SER A 145 -7.58 -5.36 7.42
C SER A 145 -7.57 -4.82 8.84
#